data_69c0f54b1b3c6900008dbca6cd0d33e7
#
_entry.id   69c0f54b1b3c6900008dbca6cd0d33e7
#
_cell.length_a   1.000
_cell.length_b   1.000
_cell.length_c   1.000
_cell.angle_alpha   90.00
_cell.angle_beta   90.00
_cell.angle_gamma   90.00
#
_symmetry.space_group_name_H-M   'P 1'
#
loop_
_entity.id
_entity.type
_entity.pdbx_description
1 polymer ?
#
loop_
_entity_poly.entity_id
_entity_poly.type
_entity_poly.pdbx_seq_one_letter_code
_entity_poly.pdbx_strand_id
1 'polypeptide(L)'
;MNLEQEDRTGRIIGTAIEVHRTLGPGFLESVYENAVSIELAQRGIPFVRQLTVPIRYRNAEVGAHVLDLLVEDQIVVELKAVRNLEDIHYVVLRSYLKATGREHGLLLNFAKPTLEIKRVSTRTGAGLDAASNLST
;
A
#
# COMPACT_ATOMS: atom_id res chain seq x y z
N MET A 1 0.40 -7.93 -13.67
CA MET A 1 0.93 -6.54 -13.60
C MET A 1 1.83 -6.33 -14.81
N ASN A 2 1.68 -5.22 -15.52
CA ASN A 2 2.52 -4.94 -16.67
C ASN A 2 3.89 -4.40 -16.22
N LEU A 3 4.83 -4.30 -17.17
CA LEU A 3 6.19 -3.87 -16.86
C LEU A 3 6.26 -2.49 -16.23
N GLU A 4 5.38 -1.59 -16.65
CA GLU A 4 5.35 -0.23 -16.10
C GLU A 4 4.95 -0.24 -14.63
N GLN A 5 3.95 -1.04 -14.28
CA GLN A 5 3.52 -1.15 -12.88
C GLN A 5 4.55 -1.88 -12.03
N GLU A 6 5.22 -2.87 -12.59
CA GLU A 6 6.30 -3.56 -11.88
C GLU A 6 7.46 -2.60 -11.59
N ASP A 7 7.77 -1.72 -12.52
CA ASP A 7 8.81 -0.73 -12.33
C ASP A 7 8.43 0.27 -11.23
N ARG A 8 7.18 0.74 -11.24
CA ARG A 8 6.68 1.63 -10.19
C ARG A 8 6.74 0.99 -8.83
N THR A 9 6.21 -0.24 -8.70
CA THR A 9 6.22 -0.94 -7.41
C THR A 9 7.64 -1.25 -6.98
N GLY A 10 8.52 -1.58 -7.91
CA GLY A 10 9.93 -1.83 -7.61
C GLY A 10 10.62 -0.62 -6.99
N ARG A 11 10.36 0.59 -7.51
CA ARG A 11 10.94 1.82 -6.95
C ARG A 11 10.39 2.12 -5.56
N ILE A 12 9.09 1.88 -5.35
CA ILE A 12 8.47 2.07 -4.03
C ILE A 12 9.03 1.09 -3.03
N ILE A 13 9.13 -0.17 -3.43
CA ILE A 13 9.68 -1.23 -2.57
C ILE A 13 11.12 -0.92 -2.20
N GLY A 14 11.93 -0.49 -3.16
CA GLY A 14 13.32 -0.09 -2.90
C GLY A 14 13.41 1.05 -1.89
N THR A 15 12.51 2.01 -1.99
CA THR A 15 12.40 3.11 -1.02
C THR A 15 12.09 2.58 0.38
N ALA A 16 11.09 1.71 0.48
CA ALA A 16 10.68 1.15 1.77
C ALA A 16 11.76 0.26 2.37
N ILE A 17 12.48 -0.50 1.55
CA ILE A 17 13.60 -1.32 2.02
C ILE A 17 14.69 -0.44 2.62
N GLU A 18 15.00 0.67 1.99
CA GLU A 18 16.01 1.60 2.52
C GLU A 18 15.59 2.15 3.88
N VAL A 19 14.33 2.55 4.00
CA VAL A 19 13.80 3.06 5.27
C VAL A 19 13.87 1.97 6.35
N HIS A 20 13.42 0.77 6.03
CA HIS A 20 13.42 -0.34 6.98
C HIS A 20 14.84 -0.72 7.40
N ARG A 21 15.76 -0.74 6.45
CA ARG A 21 17.15 -1.06 6.73
C ARG A 21 17.78 -0.04 7.67
N THR A 22 17.42 1.23 7.50
CA THR A 22 17.98 2.30 8.32
C THR A 22 17.37 2.36 9.71
N LEU A 23 16.05 2.24 9.80
CA LEU A 23 15.34 2.37 11.08
C LEU A 23 15.19 1.06 11.85
N GLY A 24 15.04 -0.05 11.14
CA GLY A 24 14.70 -1.33 11.74
C GLY A 24 13.26 -1.38 12.24
N PRO A 25 12.83 -2.53 12.78
CA PRO A 25 11.49 -2.66 13.36
C PRO A 25 11.40 -1.97 14.72
N GLY A 26 10.16 -1.77 15.20
CA GLY A 26 9.91 -1.33 16.56
C GLY A 26 9.34 0.07 16.71
N PHE A 27 9.19 0.82 15.62
CA PHE A 27 8.61 2.15 15.68
C PHE A 27 7.11 2.10 15.33
N LEU A 28 6.42 3.20 15.60
CA LEU A 28 5.01 3.37 15.22
C LEU A 28 4.89 3.52 13.71
N GLU A 29 3.71 3.18 13.19
CA GLU A 29 3.43 3.30 11.75
C GLU A 29 3.72 4.70 11.22
N SER A 30 3.35 5.73 11.98
CA SER A 30 3.56 7.12 11.56
C SER A 30 5.03 7.45 11.33
N VAL A 31 5.92 6.85 12.09
CA VAL A 31 7.37 7.06 11.91
C VAL A 31 7.81 6.54 10.55
N TYR A 32 7.35 5.36 10.19
CA TYR A 32 7.69 4.77 8.89
C TYR A 32 7.07 5.54 7.73
N GLU A 33 5.83 5.99 7.90
CA GLU A 33 5.18 6.80 6.86
C GLU A 33 5.95 8.09 6.63
N ASN A 34 6.36 8.77 7.70
CA ASN A 34 7.14 9.99 7.59
C ASN A 34 8.47 9.72 6.89
N ALA A 35 9.15 8.66 7.26
CA ALA A 35 10.45 8.32 6.69
C ALA A 35 10.33 7.92 5.21
N VAL A 36 9.32 7.11 4.86
CA VAL A 36 9.07 6.72 3.47
C VAL A 36 8.77 7.96 2.63
N SER A 37 7.98 8.89 3.17
CA SER A 37 7.66 10.13 2.46
C SER A 37 8.91 10.96 2.17
N ILE A 38 9.82 11.07 3.13
CA ILE A 38 11.07 11.77 2.94
C ILE A 38 11.91 11.08 1.85
N GLU A 39 12.00 9.76 1.92
CA GLU A 39 12.81 9.02 0.95
C GLU A 39 12.22 9.06 -0.46
N LEU A 40 10.89 8.97 -0.58
CA LEU A 40 10.23 9.13 -1.89
C LEU A 40 10.54 10.50 -2.49
N ALA A 41 10.44 11.54 -1.68
CA ALA A 41 10.71 12.91 -2.14
C ALA A 41 12.16 13.06 -2.60
N GLN A 42 13.10 12.49 -1.85
CA GLN A 42 14.52 12.56 -2.23
C GLN A 42 14.81 11.79 -3.51
N ARG A 43 14.05 10.76 -3.80
CA ARG A 43 14.19 9.97 -5.03
C ARG A 43 13.40 10.57 -6.21
N GLY A 44 12.70 11.68 -5.99
CA GLY A 44 11.92 12.32 -7.03
C GLY A 44 10.67 11.54 -7.43
N ILE A 45 10.14 10.72 -6.53
CA ILE A 45 8.94 9.91 -6.79
C ILE A 45 7.72 10.67 -6.26
N PRO A 46 6.80 11.10 -7.13
CA PRO A 46 5.63 11.87 -6.67
C PRO A 46 4.68 11.01 -5.84
N PHE A 47 4.11 11.62 -4.81
CA PHE A 47 3.14 10.93 -3.95
C PHE A 47 2.23 11.93 -3.25
N VAL A 48 1.09 11.41 -2.75
CA VAL A 48 0.16 12.14 -1.89
C VAL A 48 0.01 11.33 -0.61
N ARG A 49 0.02 12.02 0.53
CA ARG A 49 -0.14 11.38 1.85
C ARG A 49 -1.55 11.60 2.37
N GLN A 50 -2.05 10.62 3.13
CA GLN A 50 -3.30 10.74 3.89
C GLN A 50 -4.42 11.28 3.00
N LEU A 51 -4.58 10.63 1.86
CA LEU A 51 -5.58 11.03 0.87
C LEU A 51 -6.96 10.50 1.28
N THR A 52 -7.91 11.42 1.44
CA THR A 52 -9.29 11.07 1.75
C THR A 52 -10.03 10.70 0.47
N VAL A 53 -10.64 9.53 0.44
CA VAL A 53 -11.38 9.02 -0.72
C VAL A 53 -12.80 8.71 -0.29
N PRO A 54 -13.83 9.33 -0.90
CA PRO A 54 -15.21 9.07 -0.52
C PRO A 54 -15.64 7.66 -0.92
N ILE A 55 -16.46 7.06 -0.07
CA ILE A 55 -17.10 5.78 -0.34
C ILE A 55 -18.55 6.07 -0.69
N ARG A 56 -19.01 5.54 -1.82
CA ARG A 56 -20.35 5.82 -2.31
C ARG A 56 -21.19 4.56 -2.35
N TYR A 57 -22.48 4.76 -2.03
CA TYR A 57 -23.50 3.73 -2.18
C TYR A 57 -24.68 4.38 -2.88
N ARG A 58 -25.05 3.89 -4.05
CA ARG A 58 -26.16 4.45 -4.87
C ARG A 58 -26.02 5.96 -5.04
N ASN A 59 -24.82 6.39 -5.40
CA ASN A 59 -24.48 7.79 -5.65
C ASN A 59 -24.52 8.70 -4.41
N ALA A 60 -24.75 8.14 -3.23
CA ALA A 60 -24.68 8.89 -1.98
C ALA A 60 -23.36 8.59 -1.29
N GLU A 61 -22.74 9.60 -0.71
CA GLU A 61 -21.52 9.40 0.06
C GLU A 61 -21.91 8.82 1.43
N VAL A 62 -21.38 7.66 1.74
CA VAL A 62 -21.71 6.95 2.99
C VAL A 62 -20.53 6.88 3.95
N GLY A 63 -19.37 7.34 3.55
CA GLY A 63 -18.17 7.32 4.37
C GLY A 63 -16.96 7.71 3.55
N ALA A 64 -15.79 7.55 4.13
CA ALA A 64 -14.54 7.83 3.44
C ALA A 64 -13.43 6.92 3.95
N HIS A 65 -12.50 6.59 3.06
CA HIS A 65 -11.21 5.99 3.42
C HIS A 65 -10.16 7.07 3.45
N VAL A 66 -9.15 6.86 4.29
CA VAL A 66 -7.94 7.70 4.27
C VAL A 66 -6.77 6.78 3.92
N LEU A 67 -6.19 7.02 2.76
CA LEU A 67 -5.05 6.21 2.28
C LEU A 67 -3.77 6.75 2.88
N ASP A 68 -2.86 5.87 3.29
CA ASP A 68 -1.55 6.32 3.76
C ASP A 68 -0.80 7.07 2.66
N LEU A 69 -0.63 6.42 1.51
CA LEU A 69 0.07 7.01 0.37
C LEU A 69 -0.59 6.59 -0.94
N LEU A 70 -0.64 7.52 -1.87
CA LEU A 70 -0.93 7.22 -3.27
C LEU A 70 0.30 7.67 -4.06
N VAL A 71 1.01 6.74 -4.68
CA VAL A 71 2.30 6.99 -5.32
C VAL A 71 2.15 7.00 -6.84
N GLU A 72 2.67 8.05 -7.46
CA GLU A 72 2.61 8.26 -8.91
C GLU A 72 1.18 8.16 -9.44
N ASP A 73 0.20 8.54 -8.63
CA ASP A 73 -1.22 8.47 -8.97
C ASP A 73 -1.71 7.07 -9.38
N GLN A 74 -0.93 6.04 -9.13
CA GLN A 74 -1.22 4.68 -9.61
C GLN A 74 -1.24 3.62 -8.52
N ILE A 75 -0.40 3.75 -7.51
CA ILE A 75 -0.19 2.68 -6.54
C ILE A 75 -0.64 3.14 -5.16
N VAL A 76 -1.61 2.45 -4.60
CA VAL A 76 -2.04 2.66 -3.21
C VAL A 76 -1.07 1.92 -2.30
N VAL A 77 -0.48 2.61 -1.35
CA VAL A 77 0.50 2.01 -0.43
C VAL A 77 -0.02 2.14 0.99
N GLU A 78 -0.18 1.00 1.66
CA GLU A 78 -0.56 0.94 3.06
C GLU A 78 0.61 0.43 3.89
N LEU A 79 0.96 1.19 4.92
CA LEU A 79 2.04 0.83 5.81
C LEU A 79 1.46 0.23 7.08
N LYS A 80 2.09 -0.82 7.56
CA LYS A 80 1.69 -1.49 8.80
C LYS A 80 2.90 -1.70 9.68
N ALA A 81 2.65 -1.77 10.98
CA ALA A 81 3.66 -2.18 11.97
C ALA A 81 2.97 -3.15 12.92
N VAL A 82 2.68 -4.34 12.40
CA VAL A 82 1.93 -5.38 13.12
C VAL A 82 2.72 -6.67 13.15
N ARG A 83 2.46 -7.51 14.15
CA ARG A 83 3.17 -8.77 14.30
C ARG A 83 3.03 -9.64 13.05
N ASN A 84 1.81 -9.75 12.54
CA ASN A 84 1.52 -10.52 11.33
C ASN A 84 0.45 -9.82 10.51
N LEU A 85 0.61 -9.82 9.19
CA LEU A 85 -0.45 -9.39 8.30
C LEU A 85 -1.54 -10.46 8.32
N GLU A 86 -2.80 -10.02 8.37
CA GLU A 86 -3.96 -10.90 8.43
C GLU A 86 -4.86 -10.62 7.22
N ASP A 87 -5.79 -11.53 6.97
CA ASP A 87 -6.69 -11.43 5.82
C ASP A 87 -7.41 -10.08 5.76
N ILE A 88 -7.79 -9.53 6.91
CA ILE A 88 -8.47 -8.25 6.96
C ILE A 88 -7.64 -7.11 6.35
N HIS A 89 -6.33 -7.17 6.48
CA HIS A 89 -5.47 -6.14 5.91
C HIS A 89 -5.56 -6.12 4.38
N TYR A 90 -5.64 -7.30 3.76
CA TYR A 90 -5.80 -7.42 2.30
C TYR A 90 -7.19 -6.98 1.86
N VAL A 91 -8.21 -7.36 2.62
CA VAL A 91 -9.59 -6.98 2.33
C VAL A 91 -9.74 -5.46 2.37
N VAL A 92 -9.17 -4.82 3.39
CA VAL A 92 -9.22 -3.37 3.53
C VAL A 92 -8.49 -2.68 2.38
N LEU A 93 -7.30 -3.15 2.01
CA LEU A 93 -6.57 -2.55 0.90
C LEU A 93 -7.34 -2.71 -0.42
N ARG A 94 -7.96 -3.86 -0.66
CA ARG A 94 -8.79 -4.04 -1.86
C ARG A 94 -9.97 -3.07 -1.88
N SER A 95 -10.57 -2.80 -0.73
CA SER A 95 -11.66 -1.83 -0.67
C SER A 95 -11.17 -0.42 -1.04
N TYR A 96 -9.95 -0.08 -0.65
CA TYR A 96 -9.32 1.19 -1.03
C TYR A 96 -9.08 1.25 -2.53
N LEU A 97 -8.58 0.18 -3.12
CA LEU A 97 -8.38 0.10 -4.57
C LEU A 97 -9.69 0.29 -5.31
N LYS A 98 -10.74 -0.38 -4.85
CA LYS A 98 -12.07 -0.27 -5.44
C LYS A 98 -12.59 1.17 -5.35
N ALA A 99 -12.47 1.80 -4.19
CA ALA A 99 -12.97 3.16 -3.99
C ALA A 99 -12.22 4.18 -4.82
N THR A 100 -10.93 3.96 -5.09
CA THR A 100 -10.09 4.88 -5.85
C THR A 100 -10.10 4.61 -7.35
N GLY A 101 -10.63 3.46 -7.78
CA GLY A 101 -10.53 3.03 -9.17
C GLY A 101 -9.12 2.61 -9.56
N ARG A 102 -8.25 2.34 -8.61
CA ARG A 102 -6.89 1.88 -8.87
C ARG A 102 -6.84 0.36 -8.87
N GLU A 103 -5.90 -0.20 -9.61
CA GLU A 103 -5.80 -1.65 -9.75
C GLU A 103 -4.75 -2.28 -8.83
N HIS A 104 -3.76 -1.52 -8.42
CA HIS A 104 -2.60 -2.07 -7.73
C HIS A 104 -2.30 -1.38 -6.42
N GLY A 105 -1.97 -2.18 -5.42
CA GLY A 105 -1.56 -1.68 -4.12
C GLY A 105 -0.39 -2.47 -3.55
N LEU A 106 0.25 -1.87 -2.58
CA LEU A 106 1.30 -2.49 -1.79
C LEU A 106 0.92 -2.43 -0.34
N LEU A 107 1.11 -3.54 0.34
CA LEU A 107 0.96 -3.65 1.78
C LEU A 107 2.35 -3.92 2.34
N LEU A 108 2.85 -3.00 3.15
CA LEU A 108 4.21 -3.04 3.66
C LEU A 108 4.17 -3.10 5.18
N ASN A 109 4.75 -4.15 5.74
CA ASN A 109 4.78 -4.33 7.20
C ASN A 109 6.20 -4.18 7.70
N PHE A 110 6.42 -3.16 8.52
CA PHE A 110 7.72 -2.77 9.04
C PHE A 110 8.07 -3.41 10.38
N ALA A 111 7.14 -4.14 11.00
CA ALA A 111 7.38 -4.69 12.34
C ALA A 111 8.27 -5.92 12.36
N LYS A 112 8.51 -6.52 11.20
CA LYS A 112 9.34 -7.73 11.10
C LYS A 112 10.80 -7.39 10.90
N PRO A 113 11.71 -8.31 11.24
CA PRO A 113 13.15 -8.10 11.02
C PRO A 113 13.49 -7.81 9.56
N THR A 114 12.75 -8.43 8.62
CA THR A 114 12.83 -8.13 7.19
C THR A 114 11.50 -7.51 6.77
N LEU A 115 11.55 -6.46 5.97
CA LEU A 115 10.32 -5.82 5.48
C LEU A 115 9.43 -6.84 4.79
N GLU A 116 8.19 -6.95 5.25
CA GLU A 116 7.20 -7.83 4.65
C GLU A 116 6.47 -7.07 3.56
N ILE A 117 6.45 -7.61 2.35
CA ILE A 117 5.96 -6.92 1.15
C ILE A 117 4.91 -7.78 0.48
N LYS A 118 3.70 -7.22 0.29
CA LYS A 118 2.63 -7.90 -0.42
C LYS A 118 2.07 -7.00 -1.51
N ARG A 119 2.00 -7.51 -2.72
CA ARG A 119 1.35 -6.85 -3.85
C ARG A 119 -0.09 -7.30 -3.90
N VAL A 120 -1.01 -6.35 -4.07
CA VAL A 120 -2.45 -6.61 -4.06
C VAL A 120 -3.06 -6.00 -5.32
N SER A 121 -3.99 -6.72 -5.92
CA SER A 121 -4.65 -6.30 -7.16
C SER A 121 -6.15 -6.55 -7.06
N THR A 122 -6.92 -5.73 -7.77
CA THR A 122 -8.37 -5.90 -7.88
C THR A 122 -8.79 -6.62 -9.15
N ARG A 123 -7.84 -6.98 -10.02
CA ARG A 123 -8.19 -7.56 -11.31
C ARG A 123 -8.96 -8.85 -11.16
N THR A 124 -10.02 -9.00 -11.97
CA THR A 124 -10.89 -10.17 -11.91
C THR A 124 -10.15 -11.45 -12.27
N GLY A 125 -9.28 -11.37 -13.26
CA GLY A 125 -8.42 -12.50 -13.60
C GLY A 125 -7.55 -12.88 -12.42
N ALA A 126 -7.26 -11.92 -11.60
CA ALA A 126 -6.54 -12.13 -10.36
C ALA A 126 -7.47 -12.40 -9.20
N GLY A 127 -8.79 -12.46 -9.45
CA GLY A 127 -9.75 -12.75 -8.39
C GLY A 127 -9.44 -14.07 -7.72
N LEU A 128 -9.14 -15.08 -8.50
CA LEU A 128 -8.71 -16.37 -7.98
C LEU A 128 -7.34 -16.24 -7.33
N ASP A 129 -6.47 -15.52 -7.98
CA ASP A 129 -5.13 -15.26 -7.43
C ASP A 129 -5.25 -14.44 -6.15
N ALA A 130 -6.17 -13.50 -6.12
CA ALA A 130 -6.42 -12.71 -4.94
C ALA A 130 -6.89 -13.60 -3.79
N ALA A 131 -7.74 -14.59 -4.10
CA ALA A 131 -8.17 -15.55 -3.10
C ALA A 131 -6.99 -16.39 -2.63
N SER A 132 -6.12 -16.81 -3.53
CA SER A 132 -4.88 -17.49 -3.18
C SER A 132 -3.99 -16.60 -2.33
N ASN A 133 -3.88 -15.34 -2.72
CA ASN A 133 -3.06 -14.39 -1.98
C ASN A 133 -3.61 -14.15 -0.58
N LEU A 134 -4.91 -14.20 -0.42
CA LEU A 134 -5.52 -14.08 0.89
C LEU A 134 -5.13 -15.25 1.79
N SER A 135 -4.94 -16.41 1.21
CA SER A 135 -4.57 -17.60 1.96
C SER A 135 -3.08 -17.69 2.24
N THR A 136 -2.31 -16.78 1.71
CA THR A 136 -0.86 -16.78 1.90
C THR A 136 -0.38 -15.84 2.97
#